data_4a226d9576cf683cf26e46f5656a47e7
#
_entry.id   4a226d9576cf683cf26e46f5656a47e7
#
_cell.length_a   1.000
_cell.length_b   1.000
_cell.length_c   1.000
_cell.angle_alpha   90.00
_cell.angle_beta   90.00
_cell.angle_gamma   90.00
#
_symmetry.space_group_name_H-M   'P 1'
#
loop_
_entity.id
_entity.type
_entity.pdbx_description
1 polymer ?
#
loop_
_entity_poly.entity_id
_entity_poly.type
_entity_poly.pdbx_seq_one_letter_code
_entity_poly.pdbx_strand_id
1 'polypeptide(L)'
;PGSTGEVLKYIQGIGGLAVGLDYIQCIPWTAPGYKHTADIFQAIEYTIFLNKEGKRYVAEDARRDVIRDATLAQTDQTVFPVCDTDGFDKNNEYYNEMNHRALENGTLFKADTIEELAKLIKVPPEVMVATINEYNAMVDSKKDPLGRTPIMLSHKIVKAPFYAGPIGMCRHHTMGGAKINTKAQVL
;
A
#
# COMPACT_ATOMS: atom_id res chain seq x y z
N PRO A 1 -12.47 15.62 9.45
CA PRO A 1 -11.05 15.95 9.36
C PRO A 1 -10.79 17.32 9.95
N GLY A 2 -9.89 17.40 10.94
CA GLY A 2 -9.66 18.64 11.68
C GLY A 2 -8.61 19.58 11.06
N SER A 3 -7.89 19.15 10.01
CA SER A 3 -6.83 19.96 9.37
C SER A 3 -7.38 20.65 8.12
N THR A 4 -7.88 21.86 8.28
CA THR A 4 -8.55 22.64 7.21
C THR A 4 -7.69 23.79 6.67
N GLY A 5 -6.48 24.00 7.26
CA GLY A 5 -5.48 24.97 6.77
C GLY A 5 -5.74 26.41 7.20
N GLU A 6 -6.60 26.67 8.19
CA GLU A 6 -6.91 28.03 8.66
C GLU A 6 -5.68 28.77 9.15
N VAL A 7 -4.81 28.11 9.92
CA VAL A 7 -3.57 28.71 10.43
C VAL A 7 -2.68 29.15 9.28
N LEU A 8 -2.54 28.35 8.22
CA LEU A 8 -1.75 28.72 7.05
C LEU A 8 -2.33 29.93 6.32
N LYS A 9 -3.67 29.95 6.15
CA LYS A 9 -4.39 31.10 5.56
C LYS A 9 -4.19 32.38 6.39
N TYR A 10 -4.27 32.25 7.73
CA TYR A 10 -4.00 33.39 8.62
C TYR A 10 -2.57 33.91 8.46
N ILE A 11 -1.58 33.00 8.48
CA ILE A 11 -0.17 33.36 8.28
C ILE A 11 0.03 34.11 6.95
N GLN A 12 -0.53 33.61 5.86
CA GLN A 12 -0.48 34.28 4.55
C GLN A 12 -1.20 35.66 4.58
N GLY A 13 -2.32 35.76 5.29
CA GLY A 13 -3.09 36.99 5.43
C GLY A 13 -2.35 38.13 6.13
N ILE A 14 -1.40 37.81 7.00
CA ILE A 14 -0.53 38.79 7.70
C ILE A 14 0.85 38.96 7.02
N GLY A 15 1.03 38.39 5.80
CA GLY A 15 2.25 38.53 5.01
C GLY A 15 3.28 37.44 5.13
N GLY A 16 2.97 36.40 5.89
CA GLY A 16 3.86 35.22 5.99
C GLY A 16 3.88 34.38 4.71
N LEU A 17 5.01 33.76 4.42
CA LEU A 17 5.24 32.98 3.22
C LEU A 17 4.86 31.53 3.43
N ALA A 18 4.30 30.90 2.37
CA ALA A 18 4.06 29.48 2.30
C ALA A 18 4.98 28.81 1.28
N VAL A 19 5.41 27.58 1.55
CA VAL A 19 6.31 26.81 0.66
C VAL A 19 5.82 25.36 0.53
N GLY A 20 6.09 24.73 -0.61
CA GLY A 20 5.88 23.31 -0.82
C GLY A 20 4.40 22.87 -0.83
N LEU A 21 3.46 23.76 -1.11
CA LEU A 21 2.01 23.45 -1.06
C LEU A 21 1.56 22.46 -2.14
N ASP A 22 2.34 22.32 -3.21
CA ASP A 22 2.07 21.36 -4.31
C ASP A 22 2.48 19.92 -3.95
N TYR A 23 3.21 19.75 -2.85
CA TYR A 23 3.70 18.44 -2.43
C TYR A 23 2.76 17.79 -1.40
N ILE A 24 2.17 16.68 -1.80
CA ILE A 24 1.29 15.88 -0.94
C ILE A 24 1.85 14.46 -0.89
N GLN A 25 2.09 13.94 0.32
CA GLN A 25 2.39 12.53 0.49
C GLN A 25 1.10 11.70 0.41
N CYS A 26 1.13 10.66 -0.41
CA CYS A 26 0.09 9.64 -0.44
C CYS A 26 0.64 8.32 0.12
N ILE A 27 -0.25 7.53 0.69
CA ILE A 27 0.06 6.17 1.19
C ILE A 27 -0.99 5.19 0.68
N PRO A 28 -0.65 3.90 0.55
CA PRO A 28 -1.65 2.86 0.38
C PRO A 28 -2.62 2.85 1.55
N TRP A 29 -3.91 2.81 1.25
CA TRP A 29 -4.98 2.77 2.24
C TRP A 29 -6.27 2.25 1.61
N THR A 30 -7.43 2.74 2.01
CA THR A 30 -8.73 2.30 1.50
C THR A 30 -8.85 2.52 -0.01
N ALA A 31 -9.24 1.48 -0.76
CA ALA A 31 -9.53 1.60 -2.19
C ALA A 31 -10.81 2.42 -2.45
N PRO A 32 -10.93 3.05 -3.64
CA PRO A 32 -12.15 3.73 -4.04
C PRO A 32 -13.38 2.81 -3.95
N GLY A 33 -14.46 3.30 -3.33
CA GLY A 33 -15.69 2.53 -3.14
C GLY A 33 -15.73 1.61 -1.91
N TYR A 34 -14.62 1.48 -1.19
CA TYR A 34 -14.55 0.68 0.05
C TYR A 34 -14.59 1.57 1.29
N LYS A 35 -15.21 1.06 2.38
CA LYS A 35 -15.31 1.80 3.66
C LYS A 35 -14.17 1.49 4.63
N HIS A 36 -13.54 0.32 4.48
CA HIS A 36 -12.49 -0.18 5.35
C HIS A 36 -11.28 -0.57 4.52
N THR A 37 -10.11 -0.50 5.11
CA THR A 37 -8.86 -0.96 4.50
C THR A 37 -8.47 -2.33 5.04
N ALA A 38 -7.80 -3.10 4.20
CA ALA A 38 -7.08 -4.29 4.60
C ALA A 38 -5.59 -3.92 4.75
N ASP A 39 -5.10 -3.93 5.97
CA ASP A 39 -3.77 -3.40 6.30
C ASP A 39 -2.72 -4.51 6.47
N ILE A 40 -2.74 -5.51 5.56
CA ILE A 40 -1.86 -6.68 5.58
C ILE A 40 -0.45 -6.41 5.05
N PHE A 41 -0.18 -5.19 4.56
CA PHE A 41 1.07 -4.81 3.89
C PHE A 41 2.06 -4.07 4.80
N GLN A 42 1.86 -4.05 6.11
CA GLN A 42 2.80 -3.40 7.04
C GLN A 42 4.13 -4.16 7.15
N ALA A 43 4.09 -5.49 7.03
CA ALA A 43 5.27 -6.33 6.85
C ALA A 43 5.57 -6.48 5.34
N ILE A 44 6.15 -5.43 4.74
CA ILE A 44 6.32 -5.34 3.28
C ILE A 44 7.17 -6.47 2.70
N GLU A 45 8.12 -7.02 3.47
CA GLU A 45 8.95 -8.15 3.07
C GLU A 45 8.16 -9.46 2.87
N TYR A 46 6.93 -9.53 3.39
CA TYR A 46 6.03 -10.68 3.28
C TYR A 46 4.90 -10.46 2.27
N THR A 47 4.85 -9.28 1.61
CA THR A 47 3.69 -8.86 0.83
C THR A 47 4.12 -8.45 -0.57
N ILE A 48 3.29 -8.75 -1.57
CA ILE A 48 3.39 -8.22 -2.94
C ILE A 48 2.12 -7.45 -3.29
N PHE A 49 2.22 -6.51 -4.23
CA PHE A 49 1.08 -5.75 -4.73
C PHE A 49 0.70 -6.23 -6.13
N LEU A 50 -0.53 -6.71 -6.28
CA LEU A 50 -1.10 -7.12 -7.56
C LEU A 50 -2.12 -6.10 -8.04
N ASN A 51 -2.12 -5.86 -9.34
CA ASN A 51 -3.20 -5.13 -10.01
C ASN A 51 -4.40 -6.04 -10.32
N LYS A 52 -5.46 -5.49 -10.91
CA LYS A 52 -6.67 -6.24 -11.30
C LYS A 52 -6.41 -7.30 -12.38
N GLU A 53 -5.33 -7.18 -13.10
CA GLU A 53 -4.87 -8.13 -14.10
C GLU A 53 -4.05 -9.29 -13.48
N GLY A 54 -3.85 -9.29 -12.14
CA GLY A 54 -3.13 -10.33 -11.41
C GLY A 54 -1.61 -10.19 -11.47
N LYS A 55 -1.08 -9.06 -11.88
CA LYS A 55 0.37 -8.82 -12.06
C LYS A 55 0.92 -7.84 -11.04
N ARG A 56 2.16 -8.07 -10.62
CA ARG A 56 2.95 -7.05 -9.91
C ARG A 56 3.25 -5.89 -10.86
N TYR A 57 3.24 -4.68 -10.35
CA TYR A 57 3.37 -3.47 -11.16
C TYR A 57 4.40 -2.47 -10.61
N VAL A 58 4.91 -2.69 -9.40
CA VAL A 58 5.88 -1.82 -8.71
C VAL A 58 6.71 -2.64 -7.73
N ALA A 59 7.91 -2.17 -7.42
CA ALA A 59 8.65 -2.67 -6.25
C ALA A 59 7.98 -2.16 -4.98
N GLU A 60 7.56 -3.04 -4.10
CA GLU A 60 6.73 -2.71 -2.94
C GLU A 60 7.51 -1.93 -1.86
N ASP A 61 8.83 -1.98 -1.91
CA ASP A 61 9.77 -1.21 -1.07
C ASP A 61 10.27 0.10 -1.73
N ALA A 62 9.68 0.50 -2.86
CA ALA A 62 10.00 1.75 -3.51
C ALA A 62 9.57 2.98 -2.70
N ARG A 63 10.06 4.15 -3.07
CA ARG A 63 9.62 5.42 -2.45
C ARG A 63 8.10 5.60 -2.63
N ARG A 64 7.47 6.26 -1.66
CA ARG A 64 6.00 6.43 -1.63
C ARG A 64 5.44 7.16 -2.85
N ASP A 65 6.16 8.10 -3.43
CA ASP A 65 5.76 8.79 -4.67
C ASP A 65 5.76 7.83 -5.87
N VAL A 66 6.74 6.93 -5.97
CA VAL A 66 6.81 5.90 -7.02
C VAL A 66 5.63 4.93 -6.88
N ILE A 67 5.38 4.43 -5.66
CA ILE A 67 4.24 3.54 -5.39
C ILE A 67 2.92 4.26 -5.70
N ARG A 68 2.78 5.53 -5.30
CA ARG A 68 1.61 6.36 -5.61
C ARG A 68 1.34 6.42 -7.11
N ASP A 69 2.32 6.85 -7.88
CA ASP A 69 2.15 7.08 -9.31
C ASP A 69 1.86 5.77 -10.04
N ALA A 70 2.57 4.70 -9.67
CA ALA A 70 2.33 3.37 -10.21
C ALA A 70 0.93 2.84 -9.86
N THR A 71 0.45 3.05 -8.62
CA THR A 71 -0.89 2.60 -8.19
C THR A 71 -2.01 3.42 -8.86
N LEU A 72 -1.85 4.73 -8.96
CA LEU A 72 -2.84 5.60 -9.64
C LEU A 72 -2.98 5.30 -11.14
N ALA A 73 -1.94 4.72 -11.75
CA ALA A 73 -1.97 4.26 -13.15
C ALA A 73 -2.67 2.92 -13.35
N GLN A 74 -3.01 2.17 -12.28
CA GLN A 74 -3.68 0.88 -12.39
C GLN A 74 -5.19 1.05 -12.60
N THR A 75 -5.81 0.01 -13.13
CA THR A 75 -7.26 -0.06 -13.40
C THR A 75 -8.07 0.28 -12.13
N ASP A 76 -8.95 1.27 -12.23
CA ASP A 76 -9.77 1.81 -11.14
C ASP A 76 -8.98 2.26 -9.91
N GLN A 77 -7.67 2.52 -10.06
CA GLN A 77 -6.77 2.92 -8.97
C GLN A 77 -6.84 1.98 -7.76
N THR A 78 -7.16 0.70 -8.03
CA THR A 78 -7.35 -0.34 -7.03
C THR A 78 -6.37 -1.47 -7.27
N VAL A 79 -5.66 -1.85 -6.23
CA VAL A 79 -4.66 -2.93 -6.22
C VAL A 79 -4.86 -3.81 -4.99
N PHE A 80 -4.21 -4.96 -4.97
CA PHE A 80 -4.37 -5.97 -3.93
C PHE A 80 -3.01 -6.31 -3.34
N PRO A 81 -2.69 -5.89 -2.11
CA PRO A 81 -1.66 -6.57 -1.33
C PRO A 81 -2.05 -8.03 -1.14
N VAL A 82 -1.07 -8.91 -1.29
CA VAL A 82 -1.22 -10.36 -1.13
C VAL A 82 -0.12 -10.85 -0.22
N CYS A 83 -0.48 -11.62 0.80
CA CYS A 83 0.45 -12.34 1.66
C CYS A 83 -0.08 -13.73 1.99
N ASP A 84 0.77 -14.54 2.57
CA ASP A 84 0.39 -15.81 3.20
C ASP A 84 0.20 -15.67 4.72
N THR A 85 -0.01 -16.78 5.42
CA THR A 85 -0.19 -16.80 6.88
C THR A 85 0.98 -16.17 7.61
N ASP A 86 2.22 -16.44 7.20
CA ASP A 86 3.39 -15.87 7.89
C ASP A 86 3.42 -14.34 7.75
N GLY A 87 3.03 -13.81 6.60
CA GLY A 87 2.89 -12.37 6.38
C GLY A 87 1.74 -11.76 7.19
N PHE A 88 0.61 -12.45 7.25
CA PHE A 88 -0.52 -12.01 8.08
C PHE A 88 -0.14 -11.92 9.55
N ASP A 89 0.53 -12.94 10.09
CA ASP A 89 0.93 -13.02 11.49
C ASP A 89 2.08 -12.05 11.87
N LYS A 90 2.83 -11.53 10.89
CA LYS A 90 3.90 -10.56 11.12
C LYS A 90 3.43 -9.15 11.43
N ASN A 91 2.18 -8.82 11.15
CA ASN A 91 1.63 -7.52 11.52
C ASN A 91 1.57 -7.41 13.05
N ASN A 92 1.74 -6.19 13.57
CA ASN A 92 1.59 -5.96 15.00
C ASN A 92 0.12 -6.09 15.44
N GLU A 93 -0.12 -6.16 16.74
CA GLU A 93 -1.45 -6.37 17.34
C GLU A 93 -2.51 -5.39 16.83
N TYR A 94 -2.16 -4.11 16.70
CA TYR A 94 -3.07 -3.07 16.20
C TYR A 94 -3.54 -3.35 14.76
N TYR A 95 -2.61 -3.67 13.85
CA TYR A 95 -2.97 -3.99 12.46
C TYR A 95 -3.68 -5.34 12.34
N ASN A 96 -3.31 -6.32 13.17
CA ASN A 96 -4.00 -7.60 13.21
C ASN A 96 -5.47 -7.43 13.62
N GLU A 97 -5.79 -6.61 14.61
CA GLU A 97 -7.16 -6.29 14.97
C GLU A 97 -7.93 -5.64 13.80
N MET A 98 -7.31 -4.70 13.09
CA MET A 98 -7.90 -4.10 11.88
C MET A 98 -8.14 -5.13 10.78
N ASN A 99 -7.20 -6.04 10.55
CA ASN A 99 -7.29 -7.10 9.54
C ASN A 99 -8.37 -8.12 9.89
N HIS A 100 -8.55 -8.49 11.15
CA HIS A 100 -9.66 -9.34 11.59
C HIS A 100 -11.02 -8.67 11.34
N ARG A 101 -11.15 -7.38 11.66
CA ARG A 101 -12.36 -6.60 11.33
C ARG A 101 -12.59 -6.51 9.81
N ALA A 102 -11.53 -6.40 9.02
CA ALA A 102 -11.64 -6.37 7.57
C ALA A 102 -12.10 -7.72 6.99
N LEU A 103 -11.69 -8.84 7.59
CA LEU A 103 -12.22 -10.19 7.26
C LEU A 103 -13.72 -10.28 7.57
N GLU A 104 -14.14 -9.84 8.75
CA GLU A 104 -15.56 -9.84 9.17
C GLU A 104 -16.42 -8.94 8.27
N ASN A 105 -15.89 -7.80 7.83
CA ASN A 105 -16.59 -6.84 6.97
C ASN A 105 -16.53 -7.20 5.48
N GLY A 106 -15.81 -8.27 5.08
CA GLY A 106 -15.66 -8.67 3.68
C GLY A 106 -14.82 -7.72 2.82
N THR A 107 -13.89 -6.98 3.43
CA THR A 107 -12.92 -6.12 2.73
C THR A 107 -11.52 -6.72 2.71
N LEU A 108 -11.28 -7.76 3.48
CA LEU A 108 -10.12 -8.65 3.37
C LEU A 108 -10.64 -10.06 3.08
N PHE A 109 -10.01 -10.73 2.16
CA PHE A 109 -10.36 -12.07 1.73
C PHE A 109 -9.30 -13.07 2.17
N LYS A 110 -9.75 -14.29 2.48
CA LYS A 110 -8.92 -15.41 2.91
C LYS A 110 -9.31 -16.65 2.14
N ALA A 111 -8.34 -17.44 1.69
CA ALA A 111 -8.56 -18.70 1.01
C ALA A 111 -7.41 -19.69 1.26
N ASP A 112 -7.66 -20.97 1.09
CA ASP A 112 -6.66 -22.02 1.28
C ASP A 112 -5.80 -22.23 0.02
N THR A 113 -6.24 -21.74 -1.14
CA THR A 113 -5.47 -21.75 -2.38
C THR A 113 -5.41 -20.35 -3.03
N ILE A 114 -4.38 -20.14 -3.84
CA ILE A 114 -4.20 -18.89 -4.58
C ILE A 114 -5.31 -18.71 -5.62
N GLU A 115 -5.74 -19.79 -6.25
CA GLU A 115 -6.82 -19.82 -7.24
C GLU A 115 -8.17 -19.40 -6.63
N GLU A 116 -8.48 -19.88 -5.43
CA GLU A 116 -9.68 -19.47 -4.69
C GLU A 116 -9.62 -18.01 -4.29
N LEU A 117 -8.47 -17.55 -3.76
CA LEU A 117 -8.27 -16.16 -3.40
C LEU A 117 -8.43 -15.25 -4.63
N ALA A 118 -7.85 -15.61 -5.78
CA ALA A 118 -7.98 -14.88 -7.02
C ALA A 118 -9.45 -14.70 -7.45
N LYS A 119 -10.27 -15.75 -7.34
CA LYS A 119 -11.71 -15.70 -7.63
C LYS A 119 -12.43 -14.74 -6.67
N LEU A 120 -12.09 -14.73 -5.38
CA LEU A 120 -12.69 -13.84 -4.39
C LEU A 120 -12.41 -12.37 -4.68
N ILE A 121 -11.18 -12.04 -5.10
CA ILE A 121 -10.78 -10.65 -5.46
C ILE A 121 -11.02 -10.31 -6.93
N LYS A 122 -11.60 -11.23 -7.72
CA LYS A 122 -11.96 -11.08 -9.14
C LYS A 122 -10.75 -10.78 -10.04
N VAL A 123 -9.65 -11.45 -9.78
CA VAL A 123 -8.40 -11.42 -10.57
C VAL A 123 -8.29 -12.73 -11.34
N PRO A 124 -7.73 -12.78 -12.57
CA PRO A 124 -7.55 -14.01 -13.32
C PRO A 124 -6.68 -15.03 -12.54
N PRO A 125 -7.23 -16.22 -12.16
CA PRO A 125 -6.53 -17.15 -11.27
C PRO A 125 -5.20 -17.65 -11.83
N GLU A 126 -5.15 -18.01 -13.10
CA GLU A 126 -3.96 -18.50 -13.77
C GLU A 126 -2.84 -17.46 -13.82
N VAL A 127 -3.21 -16.17 -13.96
CA VAL A 127 -2.22 -15.07 -13.95
C VAL A 127 -1.69 -14.84 -12.54
N MET A 128 -2.57 -14.83 -11.53
CA MET A 128 -2.16 -14.63 -10.14
C MET A 128 -1.23 -15.76 -9.66
N VAL A 129 -1.55 -17.02 -9.99
CA VAL A 129 -0.69 -18.17 -9.67
C VAL A 129 0.68 -18.03 -10.34
N ALA A 130 0.72 -17.70 -11.64
CA ALA A 130 1.97 -17.49 -12.36
C ALA A 130 2.80 -16.35 -11.73
N THR A 131 2.17 -15.22 -11.40
CA THR A 131 2.83 -14.06 -10.78
C THR A 131 3.43 -14.40 -9.41
N ILE A 132 2.72 -15.17 -8.57
CA ILE A 132 3.24 -15.59 -7.25
C ILE A 132 4.39 -16.57 -7.41
N ASN A 133 4.33 -17.51 -8.36
CA ASN A 133 5.42 -18.42 -8.66
C ASN A 133 6.67 -17.69 -9.16
N GLU A 134 6.50 -16.71 -10.05
CA GLU A 134 7.59 -15.84 -10.52
C GLU A 134 8.22 -15.06 -9.35
N TYR A 135 7.37 -14.46 -8.47
CA TYR A 135 7.87 -13.77 -7.28
C TYR A 135 8.66 -14.71 -6.37
N ASN A 136 8.17 -15.92 -6.12
CA ASN A 136 8.86 -16.91 -5.30
C ASN A 136 10.23 -17.29 -5.89
N ALA A 137 10.37 -17.36 -7.21
CA ALA A 137 11.66 -17.55 -7.89
C ALA A 137 12.59 -16.32 -7.77
N MET A 138 12.01 -15.10 -7.75
CA MET A 138 12.78 -13.87 -7.48
C MET A 138 13.34 -13.87 -6.04
N VAL A 139 12.60 -14.39 -5.07
CA VAL A 139 13.10 -14.56 -3.69
C VAL A 139 14.33 -15.46 -3.65
N ASP A 140 14.34 -16.57 -4.41
CA ASP A 140 15.50 -17.48 -4.50
C ASP A 140 16.70 -16.82 -5.17
N SER A 141 16.47 -16.13 -6.29
CA SER A 141 17.52 -15.50 -7.09
C SER A 141 18.01 -14.16 -6.53
N LYS A 142 17.27 -13.56 -5.57
CA LYS A 142 17.50 -12.20 -5.04
C LYS A 142 17.52 -11.12 -6.13
N LYS A 143 16.76 -11.33 -7.22
CA LYS A 143 16.68 -10.40 -8.36
C LYS A 143 15.22 -10.14 -8.70
N ASP A 144 14.84 -8.88 -8.78
CA ASP A 144 13.49 -8.43 -9.15
C ASP A 144 13.59 -7.42 -10.31
N PRO A 145 12.97 -7.69 -11.47
CA PRO A 145 12.94 -6.75 -12.59
C PRO A 145 12.28 -5.41 -12.26
N LEU A 146 11.38 -5.36 -11.27
CA LEU A 146 10.73 -4.14 -10.80
C LEU A 146 11.61 -3.33 -9.84
N GLY A 147 12.76 -3.89 -9.41
CA GLY A 147 13.74 -3.18 -8.59
C GLY A 147 13.56 -3.31 -7.08
N ARG A 148 12.76 -4.27 -6.59
CA ARG A 148 12.70 -4.57 -5.16
C ARG A 148 14.08 -4.98 -4.65
N THR A 149 14.48 -4.43 -3.50
CA THR A 149 15.83 -4.64 -2.97
C THR A 149 16.05 -6.10 -2.56
N PRO A 150 17.27 -6.66 -2.74
CA PRO A 150 17.56 -8.06 -2.40
C PRO A 150 17.26 -8.44 -0.93
N ILE A 151 17.40 -7.49 0.00
CA ILE A 151 17.08 -7.72 1.41
C ILE A 151 15.57 -7.89 1.63
N MET A 152 14.74 -7.23 0.84
CA MET A 152 13.28 -7.33 0.90
C MET A 152 12.72 -8.53 0.12
N LEU A 153 13.54 -9.22 -0.67
CA LEU A 153 13.22 -10.51 -1.29
C LEU A 153 13.54 -11.65 -0.29
N SER A 154 12.90 -11.64 0.86
CA SER A 154 13.23 -12.51 2.00
C SER A 154 12.23 -13.61 2.27
N HIS A 155 10.98 -13.44 1.83
CA HIS A 155 9.90 -14.37 2.12
C HIS A 155 9.12 -14.77 0.87
N LYS A 156 8.87 -16.08 0.71
CA LYS A 156 8.00 -16.64 -0.33
C LYS A 156 6.56 -16.67 0.13
N ILE A 157 5.63 -16.53 -0.79
CA ILE A 157 4.20 -16.70 -0.53
C ILE A 157 3.83 -18.15 -0.83
N VAL A 158 3.81 -19.01 0.19
CA VAL A 158 3.65 -20.48 0.02
C VAL A 158 2.79 -21.15 1.08
N LYS A 159 2.52 -20.48 2.21
CA LYS A 159 1.88 -21.10 3.37
C LYS A 159 0.42 -20.65 3.50
N ALA A 160 -0.50 -21.57 3.19
CA ALA A 160 -1.92 -21.31 3.37
C ALA A 160 -2.28 -21.06 4.87
N PRO A 161 -3.37 -20.32 5.13
CA PRO A 161 -4.18 -19.60 4.17
C PRO A 161 -3.52 -18.34 3.61
N PHE A 162 -3.98 -17.94 2.43
CA PHE A 162 -3.54 -16.73 1.74
C PHE A 162 -4.54 -15.60 1.93
N TYR A 163 -4.06 -14.36 1.93
CA TYR A 163 -4.86 -13.18 2.19
C TYR A 163 -4.67 -12.12 1.11
N ALA A 164 -5.75 -11.43 0.75
CA ALA A 164 -5.72 -10.28 -0.14
C ALA A 164 -6.89 -9.33 0.15
N GLY A 165 -6.67 -8.03 -0.01
CA GLY A 165 -7.73 -7.04 0.12
C GLY A 165 -7.48 -5.82 -0.75
N PRO A 166 -8.53 -5.11 -1.21
CA PRO A 166 -8.38 -3.95 -2.07
C PRO A 166 -7.81 -2.77 -1.31
N ILE A 167 -6.77 -2.17 -1.86
CA ILE A 167 -6.23 -0.88 -1.43
C ILE A 167 -6.15 0.09 -2.60
N GLY A 168 -6.14 1.38 -2.29
CA GLY A 168 -5.87 2.47 -3.22
C GLY A 168 -4.93 3.48 -2.58
N MET A 169 -4.81 4.66 -3.16
CA MET A 169 -3.95 5.72 -2.62
C MET A 169 -4.78 6.78 -1.93
N CYS A 170 -4.45 7.08 -0.67
CA CYS A 170 -5.06 8.14 0.11
C CYS A 170 -4.03 9.22 0.46
N ARG A 171 -4.52 10.44 0.63
CA ARG A 171 -3.70 11.54 1.19
C ARG A 171 -3.31 11.18 2.61
N HIS A 172 -2.00 11.21 2.88
CA HIS A 172 -1.46 11.04 4.21
C HIS A 172 -1.29 12.40 4.90
N HIS A 173 -0.43 13.24 4.34
CA HIS A 173 -0.24 14.61 4.82
C HIS A 173 0.31 15.54 3.72
N THR A 174 0.22 16.84 3.95
CA THR A 174 0.91 17.84 3.14
C THR A 174 2.38 17.91 3.55
N MET A 175 3.25 18.19 2.58
CA MET A 175 4.70 18.39 2.82
C MET A 175 5.02 19.86 3.03
N GLY A 176 4.19 20.76 2.53
CA GLY A 176 4.35 22.19 2.63
C GLY A 176 3.76 22.79 3.91
N GLY A 177 4.00 24.08 4.08
CA GLY A 177 3.51 24.85 5.20
C GLY A 177 4.09 26.26 5.24
N ALA A 178 4.08 26.90 6.40
CA ALA A 178 4.70 28.20 6.60
C ALA A 178 6.22 28.13 6.41
N LYS A 179 6.79 29.07 5.68
CA LYS A 179 8.24 29.21 5.58
C LYS A 179 8.79 29.73 6.90
N ILE A 180 9.81 29.06 7.42
CA ILE A 180 10.47 29.45 8.68
C ILE A 180 11.98 29.64 8.47
N ASN A 181 12.60 30.38 9.38
CA ASN A 181 14.06 30.50 9.47
C ASN A 181 14.63 29.41 10.42
N THR A 182 15.95 29.45 10.64
CA THR A 182 16.64 28.49 11.52
C THR A 182 16.28 28.62 13.01
N LYS A 183 15.55 29.67 13.39
CA LYS A 183 15.03 29.90 14.74
C LYS A 183 13.53 29.53 14.85
N ALA A 184 12.98 28.85 13.84
CA ALA A 184 11.57 28.48 13.72
C ALA A 184 10.58 29.68 13.68
N GLN A 185 11.04 30.87 13.32
CA GLN A 185 10.19 32.05 13.13
C GLN A 185 9.62 32.05 11.71
N VAL A 186 8.33 32.33 11.57
CA VAL A 186 7.68 32.51 10.27
C VAL A 186 8.25 33.72 9.53
N LEU A 187 8.53 33.55 8.25
CA LEU A 187 9.06 34.57 7.33
C LEU A 187 7.95 35.14 6.48
#